data_ead5f07a2c77a0f506720b2989a6bd04
#
_entry.id   ead5f07a2c77a0f506720b2989a6bd04
#
_cell.length_a   1.000
_cell.length_b   1.000
_cell.length_c   1.000
_cell.angle_alpha   90.00
_cell.angle_beta   90.00
_cell.angle_gamma   90.00
#
_symmetry.space_group_name_H-M   'P 1'
#
loop_
_entity.id
_entity.type
_entity.pdbx_description
1 polymer ?
#
loop_
_entity_poly.entity_id
_entity_poly.type
_entity_poly.pdbx_seq_one_letter_code
_entity_poly.pdbx_strand_id
1 'polypeptide(L)'
;ILIARHGKVIYNKSFGYHTYRNSQKTTNDDLYDIASLTKITSTVPSLMVLYDQNKFDIGKTMGYYLPALKTSNKDSLTILDVLTHQAGLLPWIPFYYKLIETLDTSETLFSTKYSDIYSLKLTKNSFANRNIVLKDSLFSSVYSKEFPVLVARDLYLRADYLDTINQTIINSPLSEKKEYKYSDLGYYMFHQL
;
A
#
# COMPACT_ATOMS: atom_id res chain seq x y z
N ILE A 1 -13.46 -16.94 13.62
CA ILE A 1 -12.66 -16.92 14.87
C ILE A 1 -11.89 -18.22 14.98
N LEU A 2 -10.55 -18.12 15.09
CA LEU A 2 -9.67 -19.23 15.37
C LEU A 2 -8.98 -18.98 16.71
N ILE A 3 -9.00 -19.97 17.60
CA ILE A 3 -8.29 -19.95 18.89
C ILE A 3 -7.38 -21.17 18.94
N ALA A 4 -6.09 -20.94 19.20
CA ALA A 4 -5.11 -22.00 19.37
C ALA A 4 -4.39 -21.84 20.71
N ARG A 5 -4.02 -22.96 21.33
CA ARG A 5 -3.21 -23.01 22.56
C ARG A 5 -2.25 -24.19 22.51
N HIS A 6 -0.99 -23.97 22.89
CA HIS A 6 0.07 -24.99 22.87
C HIS A 6 0.17 -25.71 21.52
N GLY A 7 0.08 -24.97 20.40
CA GLY A 7 0.16 -25.51 19.04
C GLY A 7 -1.07 -26.27 18.55
N LYS A 8 -2.17 -26.32 19.35
CA LYS A 8 -3.41 -27.00 18.98
C LYS A 8 -4.54 -25.99 18.80
N VAL A 9 -5.27 -26.12 17.69
CA VAL A 9 -6.52 -25.37 17.46
C VAL A 9 -7.60 -25.96 18.38
N ILE A 10 -8.14 -25.14 19.27
CA ILE A 10 -9.20 -25.53 20.22
C ILE A 10 -10.57 -24.98 19.82
N TYR A 11 -10.58 -23.99 18.91
CA TYR A 11 -11.80 -23.41 18.37
C TYR A 11 -11.53 -22.87 16.96
N ASN A 12 -12.42 -23.20 16.01
CA ASN A 12 -12.38 -22.63 14.67
C ASN A 12 -13.80 -22.54 14.12
N LYS A 13 -14.36 -21.33 14.03
CA LYS A 13 -15.73 -21.12 13.57
C LYS A 13 -15.89 -19.79 12.84
N SER A 14 -16.61 -19.84 11.72
CA SER A 14 -17.02 -18.68 10.93
C SER A 14 -18.40 -18.20 11.32
N PHE A 15 -18.63 -16.88 11.25
CA PHE A 15 -19.87 -16.21 11.61
C PHE A 15 -20.22 -15.15 10.59
N GLY A 16 -21.51 -14.95 10.36
CA GLY A 16 -22.02 -13.87 9.52
C GLY A 16 -21.96 -14.15 8.03
N TYR A 17 -21.88 -13.09 7.26
CA TYR A 17 -21.98 -13.09 5.81
C TYR A 17 -20.95 -12.16 5.19
N HIS A 18 -20.57 -12.39 3.92
CA HIS A 18 -19.62 -11.57 3.19
C HIS A 18 -20.07 -10.12 3.01
N THR A 19 -21.38 -9.88 2.92
CA THR A 19 -21.96 -8.55 2.71
C THR A 19 -23.19 -8.34 3.59
N TYR A 20 -23.61 -7.09 3.74
CA TYR A 20 -24.84 -6.74 4.44
C TYR A 20 -26.12 -7.24 3.76
N ARG A 21 -26.04 -7.73 2.53
CA ARG A 21 -27.18 -8.37 1.83
C ARG A 21 -27.46 -9.80 2.28
N ASN A 22 -26.59 -10.38 3.11
CA ASN A 22 -26.68 -11.73 3.63
C ASN A 22 -26.84 -12.84 2.55
N SER A 23 -26.32 -12.56 1.34
CA SER A 23 -26.46 -13.48 0.20
C SER A 23 -25.47 -14.64 0.27
N GLN A 24 -24.30 -14.44 0.86
CA GLN A 24 -23.26 -15.46 0.98
C GLN A 24 -22.77 -15.55 2.42
N LYS A 25 -22.90 -16.73 3.02
CA LYS A 25 -22.44 -17.01 4.38
C LYS A 25 -20.93 -17.13 4.43
N THR A 26 -20.31 -16.58 5.47
CA THR A 26 -18.88 -16.74 5.72
C THR A 26 -18.56 -18.19 6.11
N THR A 27 -17.49 -18.74 5.55
CA THR A 27 -17.00 -20.11 5.81
C THR A 27 -15.58 -20.11 6.35
N ASN A 28 -15.09 -21.25 6.84
CA ASN A 28 -13.70 -21.38 7.31
C ASN A 28 -12.69 -21.42 6.15
N ASP A 29 -13.17 -21.65 4.92
CA ASP A 29 -12.34 -21.76 3.72
C ASP A 29 -12.25 -20.44 2.94
N ASP A 30 -12.87 -19.37 3.45
CA ASP A 30 -12.80 -18.05 2.82
C ASP A 30 -11.41 -17.46 2.96
N LEU A 31 -10.92 -16.88 1.85
CA LEU A 31 -9.66 -16.14 1.81
C LEU A 31 -9.92 -14.65 2.04
N TYR A 32 -9.08 -14.04 2.85
CA TYR A 32 -9.16 -12.61 3.18
C TYR A 32 -7.88 -11.90 2.78
N ASP A 33 -8.03 -10.71 2.21
CA ASP A 33 -6.91 -9.76 2.10
C ASP A 33 -6.50 -9.36 3.52
N ILE A 34 -5.24 -9.61 3.85
CA ILE A 34 -4.68 -9.29 5.16
C ILE A 34 -4.18 -7.85 5.25
N ALA A 35 -4.21 -7.11 4.14
CA ALA A 35 -3.84 -5.70 4.07
C ALA A 35 -2.54 -5.39 4.85
N SER A 36 -2.59 -4.47 5.80
CA SER A 36 -1.41 -4.06 6.57
C SER A 36 -0.84 -5.12 7.51
N LEU A 37 -1.52 -6.23 7.74
CA LEU A 37 -0.88 -7.37 8.43
C LEU A 37 0.31 -7.91 7.65
N THR A 38 0.36 -7.69 6.32
CA THR A 38 1.53 -8.01 5.47
C THR A 38 2.81 -7.38 6.02
N LYS A 39 2.75 -6.21 6.64
CA LYS A 39 3.92 -5.55 7.25
C LYS A 39 4.58 -6.44 8.30
N ILE A 40 3.78 -7.05 9.18
CA ILE A 40 4.27 -7.88 10.29
C ILE A 40 4.39 -9.36 9.95
N THR A 41 3.75 -9.84 8.89
CA THR A 41 3.82 -11.26 8.48
C THR A 41 4.82 -11.49 7.34
N SER A 42 5.26 -10.47 6.64
CA SER A 42 6.21 -10.56 5.53
C SER A 42 7.41 -9.62 5.73
N THR A 43 7.21 -8.29 5.68
CA THR A 43 8.33 -7.33 5.68
C THR A 43 9.19 -7.44 6.94
N VAL A 44 8.57 -7.40 8.13
CA VAL A 44 9.33 -7.47 9.40
C VAL A 44 10.07 -8.79 9.54
N PRO A 45 9.49 -9.99 9.30
CA PRO A 45 10.23 -11.25 9.33
C PRO A 45 11.39 -11.30 8.33
N SER A 46 11.22 -10.73 7.13
CA SER A 46 12.33 -10.64 6.15
C SER A 46 13.50 -9.81 6.69
N LEU A 47 13.20 -8.65 7.30
CA LEU A 47 14.22 -7.82 7.96
C LEU A 47 14.87 -8.52 9.16
N MET A 48 14.13 -9.34 9.93
CA MET A 48 14.67 -10.16 11.03
C MET A 48 15.66 -11.18 10.50
N VAL A 49 15.37 -11.84 9.37
CA VAL A 49 16.31 -12.78 8.74
C VAL A 49 17.59 -12.06 8.29
N LEU A 50 17.48 -10.86 7.71
CA LEU A 50 18.64 -10.07 7.32
C LEU A 50 19.46 -9.62 8.54
N TYR A 51 18.79 -9.29 9.64
CA TYR A 51 19.42 -8.94 10.91
C TYR A 51 20.23 -10.11 11.49
N ASP A 52 19.62 -11.30 11.55
CA ASP A 52 20.30 -12.52 12.03
C ASP A 52 21.52 -12.90 11.17
N GLN A 53 21.48 -12.55 9.87
CA GLN A 53 22.60 -12.73 8.95
C GLN A 53 23.67 -11.62 9.02
N ASN A 54 23.53 -10.65 9.93
CA ASN A 54 24.40 -9.46 10.04
C ASN A 54 24.41 -8.59 8.75
N LYS A 55 23.36 -8.65 7.93
CA LYS A 55 23.20 -7.86 6.71
C LYS A 55 22.37 -6.60 6.92
N PHE A 56 21.70 -6.51 8.06
CA PHE A 56 20.79 -5.42 8.41
C PHE A 56 20.98 -5.03 9.88
N ASP A 57 21.03 -3.71 10.13
CA ASP A 57 21.21 -3.13 11.47
C ASP A 57 20.17 -2.03 11.68
N ILE A 58 19.30 -2.18 12.66
CA ILE A 58 18.24 -1.25 13.00
C ILE A 58 18.75 0.11 13.50
N GLY A 59 20.00 0.18 13.93
CA GLY A 59 20.66 1.42 14.35
C GLY A 59 21.17 2.27 13.19
N LYS A 60 21.17 1.74 11.96
CA LYS A 60 21.56 2.50 10.76
C LYS A 60 20.42 3.38 10.25
N THR A 61 20.76 4.26 9.31
CA THR A 61 19.78 5.14 8.66
C THR A 61 19.25 4.54 7.37
N MET A 62 18.13 5.09 6.89
CA MET A 62 17.56 4.71 5.60
C MET A 62 18.53 5.01 4.45
N GLY A 63 19.22 6.15 4.47
CA GLY A 63 20.20 6.50 3.44
C GLY A 63 21.49 5.66 3.48
N TYR A 64 21.77 4.96 4.59
CA TYR A 64 22.85 3.97 4.62
C TYR A 64 22.59 2.80 3.68
N TYR A 65 21.34 2.31 3.66
CA TYR A 65 20.93 1.16 2.84
C TYR A 65 20.42 1.57 1.45
N LEU A 66 19.78 2.72 1.33
CA LEU A 66 19.15 3.20 0.09
C LEU A 66 19.88 4.46 -0.42
N PRO A 67 20.87 4.31 -1.30
CA PRO A 67 21.65 5.45 -1.82
C PRO A 67 20.79 6.53 -2.48
N ALA A 68 19.63 6.18 -3.05
CA ALA A 68 18.69 7.11 -3.64
C ALA A 68 18.11 8.12 -2.63
N LEU A 69 18.18 7.84 -1.32
CA LEU A 69 17.73 8.75 -0.26
C LEU A 69 18.80 9.77 0.17
N LYS A 70 20.06 9.55 -0.22
CA LYS A 70 21.15 10.50 0.11
C LYS A 70 20.80 11.89 -0.37
N THR A 71 21.13 12.89 0.44
CA THR A 71 20.79 14.30 0.21
C THR A 71 19.31 14.67 0.33
N SER A 72 18.42 13.71 0.54
CA SER A 72 17.01 13.96 0.86
C SER A 72 16.80 14.14 2.38
N ASN A 73 15.62 14.65 2.76
CA ASN A 73 15.22 14.72 4.17
C ASN A 73 15.02 13.35 4.83
N LYS A 74 15.17 12.25 4.08
CA LYS A 74 15.00 10.88 4.55
C LYS A 74 16.31 10.12 4.76
N ASP A 75 17.44 10.71 4.37
CA ASP A 75 18.78 10.13 4.56
C ASP A 75 19.05 9.74 6.02
N SER A 76 18.76 10.65 6.94
CA SER A 76 19.04 10.49 8.37
C SER A 76 17.96 9.78 9.18
N LEU A 77 16.84 9.36 8.57
CA LEU A 77 15.81 8.60 9.27
C LEU A 77 16.38 7.26 9.72
N THR A 78 16.25 6.93 11.01
CA THR A 78 16.70 5.64 11.51
C THR A 78 15.73 4.53 11.07
N ILE A 79 16.26 3.35 10.85
CA ILE A 79 15.43 2.16 10.56
C ILE A 79 14.40 1.94 11.67
N LEU A 80 14.81 2.12 12.93
CA LEU A 80 13.92 1.96 14.08
C LEU A 80 12.75 2.95 14.05
N ASP A 81 13.01 4.24 13.77
CA ASP A 81 11.95 5.26 13.71
C ASP A 81 10.93 4.94 12.59
N VAL A 82 11.42 4.44 11.45
CA VAL A 82 10.55 4.04 10.33
C VAL A 82 9.72 2.80 10.68
N LEU A 83 10.33 1.76 11.26
CA LEU A 83 9.63 0.53 11.69
C LEU A 83 8.55 0.80 12.73
N THR A 84 8.81 1.74 13.64
CA THR A 84 7.90 2.10 14.74
C THR A 84 6.95 3.25 14.39
N HIS A 85 6.93 3.70 13.13
CA HIS A 85 6.08 4.79 12.66
C HIS A 85 6.32 6.13 13.37
N GLN A 86 7.57 6.40 13.78
CA GLN A 86 7.97 7.64 14.48
C GLN A 86 8.87 8.55 13.62
N ALA A 87 9.06 8.19 12.34
CA ALA A 87 9.95 8.91 11.44
C ALA A 87 9.38 10.23 10.87
N GLY A 88 8.17 10.62 11.22
CA GLY A 88 7.53 11.82 10.68
C GLY A 88 7.08 11.72 9.23
N LEU A 89 7.02 10.52 8.66
CA LEU A 89 6.55 10.27 7.29
C LEU A 89 5.06 10.59 7.15
N LEU A 90 4.66 11.03 5.94
CA LEU A 90 3.24 11.12 5.60
C LEU A 90 2.57 9.75 5.75
N PRO A 91 1.29 9.66 6.17
CA PRO A 91 0.57 8.39 6.31
C PRO A 91 0.55 7.58 5.01
N TRP A 92 0.23 8.23 3.91
CA TRP A 92 0.19 7.66 2.56
C TRP A 92 0.20 8.78 1.50
N ILE A 93 0.43 8.41 0.24
CA ILE A 93 0.37 9.31 -0.91
C ILE A 93 -0.53 8.66 -1.96
N PRO A 94 -1.54 9.39 -2.49
CA PRO A 94 -2.46 8.85 -3.50
C PRO A 94 -1.80 8.83 -4.88
N PHE A 95 -0.86 7.94 -5.11
CA PHE A 95 -0.09 7.84 -6.37
C PHE A 95 -1.01 7.67 -7.59
N TYR A 96 -2.17 7.05 -7.42
CA TYR A 96 -3.14 6.79 -8.49
C TYR A 96 -3.70 8.05 -9.15
N TYR A 97 -3.69 9.21 -8.50
CA TYR A 97 -4.16 10.45 -9.13
C TYR A 97 -3.38 10.79 -10.41
N LYS A 98 -2.09 10.49 -10.46
CA LYS A 98 -1.26 10.74 -11.64
C LYS A 98 -1.51 9.75 -12.78
N LEU A 99 -2.19 8.65 -12.50
CA LEU A 99 -2.52 7.59 -13.45
C LEU A 99 -3.82 7.86 -14.23
N ILE A 100 -4.59 8.85 -13.79
CA ILE A 100 -5.92 9.15 -14.29
C ILE A 100 -5.85 10.36 -15.20
N GLU A 101 -6.57 10.32 -16.34
CA GLU A 101 -6.81 11.51 -17.15
C GLU A 101 -7.56 12.56 -16.32
N THR A 102 -7.32 13.82 -16.61
CA THR A 102 -8.01 14.91 -15.90
C THR A 102 -9.49 14.82 -16.20
N LEU A 103 -10.29 14.62 -15.16
CA LEU A 103 -11.74 14.75 -15.26
C LEU A 103 -12.11 16.23 -15.52
N ASP A 104 -13.30 16.47 -16.02
CA ASP A 104 -13.87 17.82 -16.09
C ASP A 104 -13.73 18.48 -14.70
N THR A 105 -13.41 19.76 -14.67
CA THR A 105 -13.11 20.53 -13.45
C THR A 105 -14.24 20.52 -12.42
N SER A 106 -15.46 20.19 -12.85
CA SER A 106 -16.64 20.04 -11.99
C SER A 106 -16.78 18.66 -11.32
N GLU A 107 -16.01 17.66 -11.76
CA GLU A 107 -16.13 16.28 -11.29
C GLU A 107 -14.99 15.90 -10.33
N THR A 108 -15.33 15.10 -9.32
CA THR A 108 -14.37 14.48 -8.40
C THR A 108 -14.23 13.00 -8.71
N LEU A 109 -13.13 12.37 -8.23
CA LEU A 109 -12.94 10.93 -8.41
C LEU A 109 -13.93 10.11 -7.59
N PHE A 110 -14.34 10.63 -6.43
CA PHE A 110 -15.19 9.91 -5.47
C PHE A 110 -16.29 10.82 -4.91
N SER A 111 -17.40 10.17 -4.55
CA SER A 111 -18.52 10.81 -3.87
C SER A 111 -19.02 9.94 -2.72
N THR A 112 -19.56 10.55 -1.69
CA THR A 112 -20.27 9.85 -0.61
C THR A 112 -21.72 9.54 -0.95
N LYS A 113 -22.24 10.10 -2.05
CA LYS A 113 -23.61 9.89 -2.53
C LYS A 113 -23.59 9.13 -3.85
N TYR A 114 -24.52 8.19 -3.98
CA TYR A 114 -24.77 7.52 -5.26
C TYR A 114 -25.41 8.49 -6.26
N SER A 115 -24.98 8.39 -7.51
CA SER A 115 -25.63 9.01 -8.68
C SER A 115 -25.24 8.23 -9.93
N ASP A 116 -25.79 8.59 -11.10
CA ASP A 116 -25.44 7.95 -12.37
C ASP A 116 -23.94 8.10 -12.72
N ILE A 117 -23.32 9.22 -12.32
CA ILE A 117 -21.89 9.47 -12.48
C ILE A 117 -21.11 8.68 -11.42
N TYR A 118 -21.53 8.71 -10.16
CA TYR A 118 -20.87 8.02 -9.04
C TYR A 118 -21.59 6.69 -8.74
N SER A 119 -21.51 5.75 -9.69
CA SER A 119 -22.25 4.49 -9.64
C SER A 119 -21.41 3.29 -9.27
N LEU A 120 -20.08 3.39 -9.31
CA LEU A 120 -19.16 2.31 -8.93
C LEU A 120 -18.98 2.29 -7.41
N LYS A 121 -19.69 1.40 -6.75
CA LYS A 121 -19.65 1.31 -5.28
C LYS A 121 -18.32 0.71 -4.80
N LEU A 122 -17.57 1.48 -4.00
CA LEU A 122 -16.33 1.05 -3.37
C LEU A 122 -16.54 0.56 -1.94
N THR A 123 -17.29 1.34 -1.15
CA THR A 123 -17.61 1.01 0.25
C THR A 123 -19.09 1.30 0.53
N LYS A 124 -19.52 1.15 1.80
CA LYS A 124 -20.89 1.48 2.21
C LYS A 124 -21.27 2.93 1.83
N ASN A 125 -20.33 3.86 1.97
CA ASN A 125 -20.55 5.31 1.81
C ASN A 125 -19.55 5.95 0.83
N SER A 126 -19.03 5.19 -0.15
CA SER A 126 -18.10 5.73 -1.14
C SER A 126 -18.37 5.11 -2.51
N PHE A 127 -18.47 5.97 -3.50
CA PHE A 127 -18.72 5.62 -4.89
C PHE A 127 -17.67 6.28 -5.79
N ALA A 128 -17.10 5.52 -6.72
CA ALA A 128 -16.20 6.07 -7.72
C ALA A 128 -17.00 6.61 -8.93
N ASN A 129 -16.41 7.63 -9.54
CA ASN A 129 -16.89 8.17 -10.80
C ASN A 129 -16.69 7.12 -11.91
N ARG A 130 -17.77 6.79 -12.63
CA ARG A 130 -17.72 5.81 -13.74
C ARG A 130 -16.98 6.31 -14.98
N ASN A 131 -16.75 7.63 -15.06
CA ASN A 131 -16.08 8.27 -16.20
C ASN A 131 -14.56 8.39 -15.99
N ILE A 132 -14.01 7.75 -14.93
CA ILE A 132 -12.55 7.69 -14.72
C ILE A 132 -11.92 6.98 -15.91
N VAL A 133 -10.98 7.66 -16.57
CA VAL A 133 -10.18 7.14 -17.67
C VAL A 133 -8.72 7.06 -17.21
N LEU A 134 -8.09 5.92 -17.40
CA LEU A 134 -6.66 5.74 -17.15
C LEU A 134 -5.87 6.34 -18.33
N LYS A 135 -4.69 6.87 -18.03
CA LYS A 135 -3.80 7.40 -19.06
C LYS A 135 -3.24 6.28 -19.94
N ASP A 136 -3.60 6.27 -21.21
CA ASP A 136 -3.11 5.28 -22.18
C ASP A 136 -1.58 5.24 -22.28
N SER A 137 -0.93 6.38 -22.03
CA SER A 137 0.55 6.47 -21.99
C SER A 137 1.21 5.71 -20.85
N LEU A 138 0.46 5.31 -19.82
CA LEU A 138 0.95 4.62 -18.62
C LEU A 138 0.49 3.17 -18.51
N PHE A 139 -0.47 2.74 -19.34
CA PHE A 139 -1.04 1.40 -19.26
C PHE A 139 -1.07 0.69 -20.61
N SER A 140 -1.01 -0.63 -20.56
CA SER A 140 -1.20 -1.52 -21.70
C SER A 140 -2.03 -2.72 -21.28
N SER A 141 -2.85 -3.25 -22.19
CA SER A 141 -3.54 -4.53 -21.99
C SER A 141 -2.63 -5.74 -22.25
N VAL A 142 -1.43 -5.52 -22.78
CA VAL A 142 -0.48 -6.58 -23.16
C VAL A 142 0.84 -6.35 -22.44
N TYR A 143 1.42 -7.43 -21.90
CA TYR A 143 2.76 -7.41 -21.32
C TYR A 143 3.80 -7.01 -22.38
N SER A 144 4.72 -6.14 -21.99
CA SER A 144 5.91 -5.82 -22.76
C SER A 144 7.07 -5.40 -21.84
N LYS A 145 8.27 -5.20 -22.41
CA LYS A 145 9.40 -4.64 -21.64
C LYS A 145 9.14 -3.21 -21.13
N GLU A 146 8.31 -2.46 -21.82
CA GLU A 146 7.90 -1.12 -21.43
C GLU A 146 6.80 -1.16 -20.35
N PHE A 147 5.89 -2.14 -20.44
CA PHE A 147 4.77 -2.35 -19.53
C PHE A 147 4.86 -3.71 -18.82
N PRO A 148 5.82 -3.90 -17.88
CA PRO A 148 6.06 -5.20 -17.24
C PRO A 148 5.27 -5.42 -15.95
N VAL A 149 4.67 -4.37 -15.37
CA VAL A 149 4.09 -4.42 -14.02
C VAL A 149 2.61 -4.74 -14.10
N LEU A 150 2.24 -6.00 -13.85
CA LEU A 150 0.84 -6.42 -13.78
C LEU A 150 0.17 -5.78 -12.55
N VAL A 151 -0.82 -4.92 -12.76
CA VAL A 151 -1.56 -4.22 -11.69
C VAL A 151 -3.00 -4.71 -11.54
N ALA A 152 -3.58 -5.27 -12.60
CA ALA A 152 -4.87 -5.93 -12.59
C ALA A 152 -4.92 -6.93 -13.75
N ARG A 153 -6.00 -7.72 -13.83
CA ARG A 153 -6.21 -8.63 -14.97
C ARG A 153 -6.14 -7.87 -16.28
N ASP A 154 -5.25 -8.31 -17.17
CA ASP A 154 -5.03 -7.71 -18.49
C ASP A 154 -4.73 -6.19 -18.43
N LEU A 155 -4.04 -5.75 -17.38
CA LEU A 155 -3.65 -4.35 -17.19
C LEU A 155 -2.23 -4.27 -16.63
N TYR A 156 -1.32 -3.74 -17.46
CA TYR A 156 0.10 -3.59 -17.17
C TYR A 156 0.48 -2.12 -17.08
N LEU A 157 1.19 -1.75 -16.02
CA LEU A 157 1.70 -0.42 -15.79
C LEU A 157 3.11 -0.28 -16.37
N ARG A 158 3.42 0.90 -16.88
CA ARG A 158 4.74 1.25 -17.40
C ARG A 158 5.82 1.22 -16.31
N ALA A 159 6.98 0.66 -16.65
CA ALA A 159 8.07 0.40 -15.69
C ALA A 159 8.53 1.65 -14.94
N ASP A 160 8.71 2.78 -15.66
CA ASP A 160 9.22 4.05 -15.11
C ASP A 160 8.28 4.71 -14.08
N TYR A 161 7.02 4.25 -14.00
CA TYR A 161 6.12 4.79 -13.00
C TYR A 161 6.50 4.37 -11.56
N LEU A 162 7.21 3.26 -11.39
CA LEU A 162 7.79 2.88 -10.10
C LEU A 162 8.82 3.91 -9.63
N ASP A 163 9.64 4.45 -10.55
CA ASP A 163 10.56 5.53 -10.23
C ASP A 163 9.81 6.81 -9.83
N THR A 164 8.70 7.10 -10.50
CA THR A 164 7.81 8.23 -10.12
C THR A 164 7.27 8.08 -8.71
N ILE A 165 6.87 6.87 -8.30
CA ILE A 165 6.44 6.57 -6.93
C ILE A 165 7.58 6.83 -5.95
N ASN A 166 8.76 6.26 -6.22
CA ASN A 166 9.94 6.41 -5.37
C ASN A 166 10.36 7.88 -5.23
N GLN A 167 10.45 8.63 -6.32
CA GLN A 167 10.77 10.05 -6.28
C GLN A 167 9.72 10.89 -5.53
N THR A 168 8.44 10.52 -5.65
CA THR A 168 7.37 11.18 -4.90
C THR A 168 7.51 10.94 -3.39
N ILE A 169 7.91 9.73 -2.97
CA ILE A 169 8.22 9.42 -1.57
C ILE A 169 9.45 10.22 -1.11
N ILE A 170 10.54 10.18 -1.87
CA ILE A 170 11.80 10.88 -1.56
C ILE A 170 11.56 12.37 -1.32
N ASN A 171 10.78 13.01 -2.18
CA ASN A 171 10.51 14.45 -2.14
C ASN A 171 9.37 14.85 -1.19
N SER A 172 8.68 13.89 -0.56
CA SER A 172 7.58 14.21 0.35
C SER A 172 8.08 14.90 1.63
N PRO A 173 7.32 15.82 2.23
CA PRO A 173 7.71 16.48 3.48
C PRO A 173 7.73 15.48 4.63
N LEU A 174 8.50 15.81 5.67
CA LEU A 174 8.44 15.18 6.98
C LEU A 174 7.72 16.08 7.97
N SER A 175 7.03 15.48 8.95
CA SER A 175 6.55 16.21 10.12
C SER A 175 7.72 16.61 10.99
N GLU A 176 7.71 17.84 11.51
CA GLU A 176 8.70 18.30 12.48
C GLU A 176 8.58 17.57 13.83
N LYS A 177 7.38 17.07 14.15
CA LYS A 177 7.10 16.34 15.38
C LYS A 177 7.43 14.86 15.18
N LYS A 178 8.35 14.35 15.99
CA LYS A 178 8.63 12.92 16.13
C LYS A 178 7.60 12.29 17.08
N GLU A 179 6.41 12.03 16.59
CA GLU A 179 5.36 11.33 17.30
C GLU A 179 4.89 10.11 16.48
N TYR A 180 4.27 9.15 17.13
CA TYR A 180 3.70 8.02 16.43
C TYR A 180 2.67 8.48 15.39
N LYS A 181 2.95 8.19 14.13
CA LYS A 181 2.03 8.43 13.02
C LYS A 181 2.17 7.30 12.01
N TYR A 182 1.17 6.43 11.97
CA TYR A 182 1.16 5.31 11.05
C TYR A 182 1.41 5.76 9.62
N SER A 183 2.35 5.11 8.93
CA SER A 183 2.75 5.43 7.57
C SER A 183 3.02 4.16 6.75
N ASP A 184 2.47 4.12 5.54
CA ASP A 184 2.79 3.08 4.56
C ASP A 184 4.12 3.34 3.85
N LEU A 185 4.56 4.63 3.77
CA LEU A 185 5.71 5.02 2.95
C LEU A 185 7.01 4.36 3.39
N GLY A 186 7.21 4.17 4.70
CA GLY A 186 8.37 3.45 5.22
C GLY A 186 8.47 2.03 4.68
N TYR A 187 7.34 1.36 4.56
CA TYR A 187 7.29 -0.02 4.07
C TYR A 187 7.45 -0.12 2.55
N TYR A 188 7.06 0.90 1.79
CA TYR A 188 7.47 1.02 0.38
C TYR A 188 9.00 1.15 0.23
N MET A 189 9.66 1.88 1.13
CA MET A 189 11.12 1.98 1.12
C MET A 189 11.79 0.67 1.54
N PHE A 190 11.28 -0.04 2.55
CA PHE A 190 11.82 -1.35 2.96
C PHE A 190 11.74 -2.43 1.87
N HIS A 191 10.81 -2.32 0.94
CA HIS A 191 10.73 -3.24 -0.20
C HIS A 191 11.97 -3.17 -1.10
N GLN A 192 12.78 -2.11 -1.01
CA GLN A 192 13.97 -1.89 -1.82
C GLN A 192 15.27 -2.39 -1.16
N LEU A 193 15.19 -2.88 0.08
CA LEU A 193 16.30 -3.48 0.83
C LEU A 193 16.46 -4.96 0.50
#